data_9607e18ba114cc690b4d8637a8c3a583
#
_entry.id   9607e18ba114cc690b4d8637a8c3a583
#
_cell.length_a   1.000
_cell.length_b   1.000
_cell.length_c   1.000
_cell.angle_alpha   90.00
_cell.angle_beta   90.00
_cell.angle_gamma   90.00
#
_symmetry.space_group_name_H-M   'P 1'
#
loop_
_entity.id
_entity.type
_entity.pdbx_description
1 polymer ?
#
loop_
_entity_poly.entity_id
_entity_poly.type
_entity_poly.pdbx_seq_one_letter_code
_entity_poly.pdbx_strand_id
1 'polypeptide(L)'
;MATSEAPARPAPPPGDAGPKPPHGRGARRASARAGAWRPRWFWPAFAVPGMVWLVVLFLLPFYVVLSIAFGAVDPLFRTPVPVWNPVQWNPFQFQLLFDRVFGPGGFLGPAFVRTFLYVVAASALCLLLAYPVAYYVTRYAGRRKGLLLVALLAPFWVSYMMRMLAWVNLLENDGMVNRLLVSTRLLAEPFPWLAGQPVTVTLGLVYGYIPYMVLALYAGLDRVDQRLLEAARDLGASRRRTFVLVTLPLSRQAILAGLVVTALPMFGDYFTNDLLSGSPRTSMVGNLINDAIGSPGQGGQAAALVLVMMVLLAVPMLGYIRSTGQAARDAGR
;
A
#
# COMPACT_ATOMS: atom_id res chain seq x y z
N MET A 1 -66.54 -46.48 23.76
CA MET A 1 -67.89 -46.24 23.22
C MET A 1 -68.03 -44.74 22.99
N ALA A 2 -68.61 -44.38 21.88
CA ALA A 2 -69.00 -43.06 21.38
C ALA A 2 -67.86 -42.19 20.81
N THR A 3 -67.63 -42.38 19.52
CA THR A 3 -67.03 -41.52 18.57
C THR A 3 -67.94 -40.31 18.27
N SER A 4 -67.50 -39.10 18.55
CA SER A 4 -68.16 -37.86 18.15
C SER A 4 -67.55 -37.37 16.85
N GLU A 5 -68.28 -37.57 15.75
CA GLU A 5 -68.03 -36.93 14.47
C GLU A 5 -68.39 -35.45 14.52
N ALA A 6 -67.43 -34.58 14.22
CA ALA A 6 -67.70 -33.18 14.01
C ALA A 6 -68.24 -32.92 12.57
N PRO A 7 -69.29 -32.09 12.40
CA PRO A 7 -69.90 -31.89 11.08
C PRO A 7 -68.98 -31.09 10.14
N ALA A 8 -68.92 -31.53 8.86
CA ALA A 8 -68.23 -30.88 7.78
C ALA A 8 -68.75 -29.47 7.50
N ARG A 9 -67.82 -28.49 7.39
CA ARG A 9 -68.16 -27.11 6.94
C ARG A 9 -68.61 -27.12 5.48
N PRO A 10 -69.68 -26.40 5.16
CA PRO A 10 -70.13 -26.27 3.77
C PRO A 10 -69.10 -25.47 2.95
N ALA A 11 -68.99 -25.85 1.68
CA ALA A 11 -68.12 -25.15 0.70
C ALA A 11 -68.63 -23.73 0.44
N PRO A 12 -67.71 -22.73 0.25
CA PRO A 12 -68.11 -21.37 -0.05
C PRO A 12 -68.69 -21.33 -1.50
N PRO A 13 -69.68 -20.42 -1.75
CA PRO A 13 -70.31 -20.29 -3.08
C PRO A 13 -69.31 -19.75 -4.11
N PRO A 14 -69.53 -20.07 -5.41
CA PRO A 14 -68.70 -19.51 -6.49
C PRO A 14 -69.06 -18.03 -6.64
N GLY A 15 -68.23 -17.16 -6.00
CA GLY A 15 -68.43 -15.73 -6.02
C GLY A 15 -67.37 -15.06 -6.91
N ASP A 16 -67.90 -14.32 -7.86
CA ASP A 16 -67.33 -13.21 -8.61
C ASP A 16 -65.80 -13.11 -8.71
N ALA A 17 -65.30 -13.53 -9.85
CA ALA A 17 -63.98 -13.17 -10.34
C ALA A 17 -63.94 -11.65 -10.60
N GLY A 18 -63.59 -10.88 -9.56
CA GLY A 18 -63.26 -9.47 -9.73
C GLY A 18 -62.16 -9.30 -10.77
N PRO A 19 -62.08 -8.16 -11.44
CA PRO A 19 -61.18 -7.95 -12.54
C PRO A 19 -59.72 -8.19 -12.09
N LYS A 20 -59.03 -9.15 -12.74
CA LYS A 20 -57.62 -9.40 -12.54
C LYS A 20 -56.84 -8.11 -12.77
N PRO A 21 -55.99 -7.69 -11.82
CA PRO A 21 -55.12 -6.53 -12.03
C PRO A 21 -54.21 -6.76 -13.26
N PRO A 22 -54.01 -5.76 -14.08
CA PRO A 22 -53.24 -5.91 -15.31
C PRO A 22 -51.77 -6.29 -14.95
N HIS A 23 -51.37 -7.51 -15.32
CA HIS A 23 -49.99 -7.97 -15.28
C HIS A 23 -49.18 -7.23 -16.36
N GLY A 24 -49.03 -5.92 -16.21
CA GLY A 24 -48.27 -5.10 -17.15
C GLY A 24 -46.83 -4.96 -16.70
N ARG A 25 -45.90 -5.49 -17.51
CA ARG A 25 -44.46 -5.15 -17.43
C ARG A 25 -44.20 -3.63 -17.45
N GLY A 26 -45.21 -2.81 -17.78
CA GLY A 26 -45.19 -1.35 -17.71
C GLY A 26 -45.26 -0.75 -16.31
N ALA A 27 -45.95 -1.37 -15.33
CA ALA A 27 -46.07 -0.83 -13.99
C ALA A 27 -44.80 -0.91 -13.19
N ARG A 28 -43.96 -1.94 -13.41
CA ARG A 28 -42.62 -2.03 -12.78
C ARG A 28 -41.60 -1.03 -13.32
N ARG A 29 -41.77 -0.60 -14.60
CA ARG A 29 -40.91 0.44 -15.19
C ARG A 29 -41.36 1.85 -14.80
N ALA A 30 -42.61 2.07 -14.47
CA ALA A 30 -43.10 3.36 -13.97
C ALA A 30 -42.69 3.63 -12.52
N SER A 31 -42.71 2.62 -11.65
CA SER A 31 -42.29 2.77 -10.26
C SER A 31 -40.77 2.98 -10.11
N ALA A 32 -39.95 2.46 -11.03
CA ALA A 32 -38.53 2.68 -11.08
C ALA A 32 -38.14 4.12 -11.52
N ARG A 33 -39.08 4.85 -12.15
CA ARG A 33 -38.84 6.25 -12.59
C ARG A 33 -39.36 7.30 -11.61
N ALA A 34 -40.09 6.93 -10.58
CA ALA A 34 -40.55 7.85 -9.53
C ALA A 34 -39.47 8.16 -8.48
N GLY A 35 -38.27 7.60 -8.59
CA GLY A 35 -37.13 7.86 -7.73
C GLY A 35 -36.33 9.07 -8.18
N ALA A 36 -36.58 10.20 -7.53
CA ALA A 36 -35.74 11.38 -7.45
C ALA A 36 -35.35 12.03 -8.81
N TRP A 37 -36.10 13.05 -9.20
CA TRP A 37 -35.69 14.04 -10.21
C TRP A 37 -34.42 14.75 -9.71
N ARG A 38 -33.25 14.16 -9.99
CA ARG A 38 -31.94 14.76 -9.71
C ARG A 38 -31.36 15.23 -11.03
N PRO A 39 -31.12 16.52 -11.23
CA PRO A 39 -30.51 17.02 -12.46
C PRO A 39 -29.15 16.33 -12.66
N ARG A 40 -28.78 16.04 -13.92
CA ARG A 40 -27.55 15.36 -14.29
C ARG A 40 -26.28 16.02 -13.75
N TRP A 41 -26.34 17.30 -13.44
CA TRP A 41 -25.23 18.08 -12.87
C TRP A 41 -25.12 18.00 -11.34
N PHE A 42 -26.16 17.45 -10.65
CA PHE A 42 -26.18 17.38 -9.17
C PHE A 42 -24.96 16.63 -8.61
N TRP A 43 -24.70 15.43 -9.09
CA TRP A 43 -23.57 14.63 -8.63
C TRP A 43 -22.20 15.23 -9.03
N PRO A 44 -21.99 15.71 -10.27
CA PRO A 44 -20.79 16.45 -10.61
C PRO A 44 -20.58 17.69 -9.74
N ALA A 45 -21.64 18.48 -9.45
CA ALA A 45 -21.54 19.68 -8.61
C ALA A 45 -21.06 19.33 -7.18
N PHE A 46 -21.49 18.21 -6.61
CA PHE A 46 -20.97 17.74 -5.31
C PHE A 46 -19.51 17.29 -5.37
N ALA A 47 -19.03 16.84 -6.52
CA ALA A 47 -17.62 16.47 -6.70
C ALA A 47 -16.70 17.70 -6.88
N VAL A 48 -17.23 18.86 -7.33
CA VAL A 48 -16.43 20.08 -7.60
C VAL A 48 -15.61 20.52 -6.40
N PRO A 49 -16.12 20.67 -5.17
CA PRO A 49 -15.32 21.11 -4.04
C PRO A 49 -14.15 20.16 -3.76
N GLY A 50 -14.40 18.84 -3.83
CA GLY A 50 -13.33 17.84 -3.66
C GLY A 50 -12.29 17.89 -4.77
N MET A 51 -12.73 18.07 -6.03
CA MET A 51 -11.82 18.21 -7.17
C MET A 51 -10.99 19.50 -7.10
N VAL A 52 -11.60 20.63 -6.73
CA VAL A 52 -10.87 21.90 -6.53
C VAL A 52 -9.82 21.75 -5.44
N TRP A 53 -10.18 21.14 -4.32
CA TRP A 53 -9.27 20.86 -3.22
C TRP A 53 -8.10 19.98 -3.66
N LEU A 54 -8.37 18.90 -4.39
CA LEU A 54 -7.35 18.01 -4.94
C LEU A 54 -6.42 18.75 -5.91
N VAL A 55 -6.97 19.56 -6.82
CA VAL A 55 -6.17 20.35 -7.77
C VAL A 55 -5.27 21.32 -7.02
N VAL A 56 -5.82 22.09 -6.07
CA VAL A 56 -5.07 23.12 -5.34
C VAL A 56 -3.99 22.50 -4.46
N LEU A 57 -4.31 21.45 -3.70
CA LEU A 57 -3.37 20.86 -2.74
C LEU A 57 -2.40 19.82 -3.35
N PHE A 58 -2.71 19.30 -4.51
CA PHE A 58 -1.87 18.28 -5.14
C PHE A 58 -1.17 18.78 -6.39
N LEU A 59 -1.91 19.32 -7.37
CA LEU A 59 -1.31 19.73 -8.63
C LEU A 59 -0.47 21.01 -8.51
N LEU A 60 -0.86 21.94 -7.63
CA LEU A 60 -0.10 23.17 -7.46
C LEU A 60 1.28 22.92 -6.83
N PRO A 61 1.41 22.20 -5.67
CA PRO A 61 2.73 21.83 -5.14
C PRO A 61 3.54 20.99 -6.13
N PHE A 62 2.89 20.09 -6.87
CA PHE A 62 3.56 19.31 -7.90
C PHE A 62 4.13 20.18 -9.03
N TYR A 63 3.37 21.20 -9.49
CA TYR A 63 3.85 22.17 -10.45
C TYR A 63 5.03 23.00 -9.92
N VAL A 64 5.04 23.34 -8.62
CA VAL A 64 6.19 23.97 -7.96
C VAL A 64 7.43 23.09 -8.04
N VAL A 65 7.32 21.79 -7.75
CA VAL A 65 8.45 20.86 -7.87
C VAL A 65 8.95 20.78 -9.31
N LEU A 66 8.05 20.73 -10.30
CA LEU A 66 8.44 20.81 -11.72
C LEU A 66 9.18 22.11 -12.04
N SER A 67 8.65 23.26 -11.62
CA SER A 67 9.25 24.57 -11.90
C SER A 67 10.63 24.74 -11.26
N ILE A 68 10.89 24.07 -10.14
CA ILE A 68 12.21 24.03 -9.48
C ILE A 68 13.15 23.06 -10.20
N ALA A 69 12.67 21.87 -10.61
CA ALA A 69 13.50 20.87 -11.29
C ALA A 69 14.02 21.35 -12.65
N PHE A 70 13.22 22.15 -13.36
CA PHE A 70 13.60 22.78 -14.62
C PHE A 70 14.06 24.23 -14.47
N GLY A 71 14.16 24.71 -13.22
CA GLY A 71 14.55 26.07 -12.88
C GLY A 71 16.07 26.28 -12.83
N ALA A 72 16.43 27.47 -12.41
CA ALA A 72 17.81 27.91 -12.21
C ALA A 72 18.18 27.92 -10.71
N VAL A 73 19.45 28.12 -10.42
CA VAL A 73 19.96 28.36 -9.06
C VAL A 73 20.44 29.80 -8.98
N ASP A 74 20.01 30.51 -7.97
CA ASP A 74 20.49 31.87 -7.68
C ASP A 74 22.01 31.81 -7.40
N PRO A 75 22.84 32.58 -8.12
CA PRO A 75 24.29 32.51 -7.96
C PRO A 75 24.78 33.09 -6.61
N LEU A 76 24.00 33.99 -5.99
CA LEU A 76 24.37 34.64 -4.75
C LEU A 76 23.86 33.88 -3.51
N PHE A 77 22.55 33.62 -3.48
CA PHE A 77 21.91 32.95 -2.34
C PHE A 77 21.93 31.44 -2.42
N ARG A 78 22.29 30.87 -3.57
CA ARG A 78 22.24 29.43 -3.85
C ARG A 78 20.89 28.78 -3.56
N THR A 79 19.82 29.57 -3.67
CA THR A 79 18.44 29.09 -3.55
C THR A 79 17.91 28.65 -4.91
N PRO A 80 17.03 27.66 -4.98
CA PRO A 80 16.38 27.27 -6.23
C PRO A 80 15.42 28.37 -6.69
N VAL A 81 15.56 28.83 -7.94
CA VAL A 81 14.67 29.81 -8.56
C VAL A 81 13.68 29.06 -9.45
N PRO A 82 12.39 29.02 -9.08
CA PRO A 82 11.40 28.34 -9.89
C PRO A 82 11.15 29.09 -11.21
N VAL A 83 11.17 28.38 -12.32
CA VAL A 83 10.80 28.93 -13.64
C VAL A 83 9.37 28.52 -13.97
N TRP A 84 8.45 29.46 -13.81
CA TRP A 84 7.02 29.20 -13.96
C TRP A 84 6.56 29.00 -15.41
N ASN A 85 7.31 29.51 -16.39
CA ASN A 85 6.95 29.36 -17.79
C ASN A 85 7.59 28.09 -18.39
N PRO A 86 6.80 27.07 -18.79
CA PRO A 86 7.31 25.82 -19.35
C PRO A 86 8.18 26.00 -20.62
N VAL A 87 7.99 27.09 -21.35
CA VAL A 87 8.79 27.36 -22.56
C VAL A 87 10.26 27.68 -22.24
N GLN A 88 10.52 28.17 -21.02
CA GLN A 88 11.85 28.53 -20.53
C GLN A 88 12.51 27.44 -19.71
N TRP A 89 11.92 26.27 -19.62
CA TRP A 89 12.43 25.17 -18.83
C TRP A 89 13.75 24.64 -19.40
N ASN A 90 14.72 24.46 -18.51
CA ASN A 90 16.03 23.95 -18.85
C ASN A 90 16.24 22.55 -18.25
N PRO A 91 16.48 21.48 -19.03
CA PRO A 91 16.68 20.13 -18.54
C PRO A 91 18.08 19.90 -17.90
N PHE A 92 18.85 20.95 -17.65
CA PHE A 92 20.22 20.87 -17.13
C PHE A 92 20.35 19.98 -15.88
N GLN A 93 19.40 20.09 -14.92
CA GLN A 93 19.43 19.30 -13.71
C GLN A 93 19.27 17.79 -14.01
N PHE A 94 18.47 17.42 -15.00
CA PHE A 94 18.28 16.04 -15.41
C PHE A 94 19.51 15.52 -16.18
N GLN A 95 20.15 16.33 -17.02
CA GLN A 95 21.40 15.96 -17.69
C GLN A 95 22.49 15.69 -16.66
N LEU A 96 22.67 16.61 -15.70
CA LEU A 96 23.62 16.46 -14.61
C LEU A 96 23.32 15.21 -13.75
N LEU A 97 22.04 14.94 -13.48
CA LEU A 97 21.63 13.74 -12.76
C LEU A 97 21.95 12.47 -13.56
N PHE A 98 21.65 12.48 -14.84
CA PHE A 98 21.94 11.34 -15.73
C PHE A 98 23.44 11.03 -15.77
N ASP A 99 24.29 12.05 -15.90
CA ASP A 99 25.74 11.89 -15.87
C ASP A 99 26.24 11.35 -14.53
N ARG A 100 25.64 11.79 -13.41
CA ARG A 100 25.98 11.30 -12.07
C ARG A 100 25.48 9.87 -11.79
N VAL A 101 24.45 9.41 -12.48
CA VAL A 101 23.93 8.03 -12.36
C VAL A 101 24.65 7.08 -13.29
N PHE A 102 24.83 7.45 -14.56
CA PHE A 102 25.30 6.56 -15.63
C PHE A 102 26.67 6.96 -16.22
N GLY A 103 27.14 8.17 -15.96
CA GLY A 103 28.40 8.65 -16.51
C GLY A 103 29.65 7.99 -15.93
N PRO A 104 30.81 8.16 -16.54
CA PRO A 104 32.10 7.68 -16.03
C PRO A 104 32.37 8.31 -14.64
N GLY A 105 32.41 7.49 -13.59
CA GLY A 105 32.53 7.95 -12.22
C GLY A 105 31.22 8.34 -11.53
N GLY A 106 30.10 7.96 -12.09
CA GLY A 106 28.78 8.17 -11.51
C GLY A 106 28.66 7.53 -10.12
N PHE A 107 28.35 8.34 -9.11
CA PHE A 107 28.27 7.91 -7.70
C PHE A 107 26.84 7.70 -7.23
N LEU A 108 25.82 8.16 -7.98
CA LEU A 108 24.42 8.01 -7.62
C LEU A 108 23.83 6.64 -8.03
N GLY A 109 24.31 6.05 -9.11
CA GLY A 109 23.84 4.76 -9.61
C GLY A 109 23.78 3.65 -8.54
N PRO A 110 24.84 3.45 -7.75
CA PRO A 110 24.83 2.46 -6.67
C PRO A 110 23.73 2.68 -5.64
N ALA A 111 23.32 3.93 -5.36
CA ALA A 111 22.23 4.21 -4.41
C ALA A 111 20.87 3.80 -4.97
N PHE A 112 20.61 3.97 -6.27
CA PHE A 112 19.40 3.48 -6.93
C PHE A 112 19.30 1.95 -6.86
N VAL A 113 20.39 1.25 -7.17
CA VAL A 113 20.45 -0.21 -7.10
C VAL A 113 20.22 -0.69 -5.65
N ARG A 114 20.88 -0.08 -4.67
CA ARG A 114 20.71 -0.41 -3.25
C ARG A 114 19.28 -0.19 -2.80
N THR A 115 18.69 0.96 -3.13
CA THR A 115 17.30 1.25 -2.77
C THR A 115 16.37 0.18 -3.31
N PHE A 116 16.53 -0.19 -4.60
CA PHE A 116 15.73 -1.24 -5.19
C PHE A 116 15.92 -2.58 -4.47
N LEU A 117 17.15 -2.99 -4.19
CA LEU A 117 17.44 -4.24 -3.49
C LEU A 117 16.86 -4.26 -2.07
N TYR A 118 17.01 -3.16 -1.31
CA TYR A 118 16.45 -3.06 0.04
C TYR A 118 14.93 -3.10 0.04
N VAL A 119 14.30 -2.38 -0.86
CA VAL A 119 12.84 -2.37 -0.98
C VAL A 119 12.30 -3.74 -1.39
N VAL A 120 12.93 -4.41 -2.36
CA VAL A 120 12.54 -5.76 -2.76
C VAL A 120 12.73 -6.75 -1.61
N ALA A 121 13.90 -6.74 -0.96
CA ALA A 121 14.18 -7.62 0.18
C ALA A 121 13.22 -7.35 1.35
N ALA A 122 13.02 -6.10 1.73
CA ALA A 122 12.13 -5.73 2.83
C ALA A 122 10.66 -6.07 2.50
N SER A 123 10.20 -5.82 1.28
CA SER A 123 8.83 -6.16 0.85
C SER A 123 8.60 -7.67 0.83
N ALA A 124 9.59 -8.45 0.37
CA ALA A 124 9.53 -9.90 0.39
C ALA A 124 9.48 -10.45 1.83
N LEU A 125 10.29 -9.90 2.74
CA LEU A 125 10.27 -10.25 4.16
C LEU A 125 8.95 -9.83 4.82
N CYS A 126 8.44 -8.62 4.52
CA CYS A 126 7.12 -8.20 4.98
C CYS A 126 6.03 -9.18 4.54
N LEU A 127 6.04 -9.60 3.27
CA LEU A 127 5.08 -10.57 2.74
C LEU A 127 5.20 -11.92 3.45
N LEU A 128 6.43 -12.42 3.61
CA LEU A 128 6.71 -13.70 4.26
C LEU A 128 6.22 -13.73 5.71
N LEU A 129 6.41 -12.64 6.46
CA LEU A 129 6.01 -12.53 7.86
C LEU A 129 4.52 -12.18 8.01
N ALA A 130 4.02 -11.25 7.19
CA ALA A 130 2.66 -10.76 7.29
C ALA A 130 1.61 -11.77 6.78
N TYR A 131 1.95 -12.57 5.77
CA TYR A 131 1.00 -13.52 5.18
C TYR A 131 0.51 -14.59 6.17
N PRO A 132 1.38 -15.29 6.92
CA PRO A 132 0.94 -16.23 7.96
C PRO A 132 0.09 -15.57 9.04
N VAL A 133 0.47 -14.37 9.48
CA VAL A 133 -0.28 -13.60 10.50
C VAL A 133 -1.68 -13.23 9.98
N ALA A 134 -1.78 -12.64 8.79
CA ALA A 134 -3.05 -12.29 8.19
C ALA A 134 -3.94 -13.53 7.93
N TYR A 135 -3.34 -14.62 7.48
CA TYR A 135 -4.02 -15.89 7.28
C TYR A 135 -4.57 -16.45 8.59
N TYR A 136 -3.77 -16.43 9.66
CA TYR A 136 -4.21 -16.88 10.99
C TYR A 136 -5.38 -16.02 11.49
N VAL A 137 -5.26 -14.71 11.41
CA VAL A 137 -6.30 -13.77 11.87
C VAL A 137 -7.61 -13.98 11.10
N THR A 138 -7.55 -14.18 9.79
CA THR A 138 -8.75 -14.37 8.98
C THR A 138 -9.43 -15.71 9.19
N ARG A 139 -8.66 -16.80 9.40
CA ARG A 139 -9.18 -18.17 9.41
C ARG A 139 -9.41 -18.75 10.79
N TYR A 140 -8.61 -18.37 11.77
CA TYR A 140 -8.60 -19.02 13.09
C TYR A 140 -9.00 -18.11 14.25
N ALA A 141 -8.94 -16.77 14.09
CA ALA A 141 -9.19 -15.86 15.20
C ALA A 141 -10.67 -15.71 15.57
N GLY A 142 -11.61 -16.08 14.71
CA GLY A 142 -13.05 -16.02 14.97
C GLY A 142 -13.50 -14.65 15.48
N ARG A 143 -14.14 -14.62 16.66
CA ARG A 143 -14.61 -13.35 17.30
C ARG A 143 -13.48 -12.43 17.77
N ARG A 144 -12.24 -12.94 17.88
CA ARG A 144 -11.08 -12.17 18.37
C ARG A 144 -10.33 -11.44 17.26
N LYS A 145 -10.77 -11.51 16.00
CA LYS A 145 -10.13 -10.84 14.84
C LYS A 145 -9.81 -9.38 15.11
N GLY A 146 -10.82 -8.60 15.56
CA GLY A 146 -10.65 -7.18 15.84
C GLY A 146 -9.62 -6.91 16.93
N LEU A 147 -9.66 -7.67 18.02
CA LEU A 147 -8.70 -7.52 19.13
C LEU A 147 -7.26 -7.80 18.67
N LEU A 148 -7.06 -8.87 17.90
CA LEU A 148 -5.73 -9.22 17.38
C LEU A 148 -5.21 -8.15 16.42
N LEU A 149 -6.06 -7.60 15.54
CA LEU A 149 -5.66 -6.51 14.65
C LEU A 149 -5.28 -5.25 15.44
N VAL A 150 -6.10 -4.86 16.44
CA VAL A 150 -5.78 -3.72 17.31
C VAL A 150 -4.46 -3.97 18.06
N ALA A 151 -4.28 -5.13 18.67
CA ALA A 151 -3.06 -5.47 19.38
C ALA A 151 -1.81 -5.43 18.47
N LEU A 152 -1.95 -5.89 17.22
CA LEU A 152 -0.87 -5.88 16.23
C LEU A 152 -0.54 -4.47 15.75
N LEU A 153 -1.56 -3.59 15.65
CA LEU A 153 -1.39 -2.22 15.19
C LEU A 153 -1.07 -1.24 16.31
N ALA A 154 -1.42 -1.55 17.57
CA ALA A 154 -1.22 -0.65 18.70
C ALA A 154 0.20 -0.09 18.85
N PRO A 155 1.29 -0.88 18.67
CA PRO A 155 2.65 -0.35 18.72
C PRO A 155 2.93 0.73 17.67
N PHE A 156 2.16 0.75 16.57
CA PHE A 156 2.34 1.69 15.46
C PHE A 156 1.63 3.04 15.68
N TRP A 157 0.88 3.20 16.77
CA TRP A 157 0.38 4.50 17.22
C TRP A 157 1.49 5.37 17.83
N VAL A 158 2.59 4.76 18.23
CA VAL A 158 3.81 5.50 18.63
C VAL A 158 4.45 6.07 17.36
N SER A 159 4.98 7.30 17.47
CA SER A 159 5.69 7.96 16.36
C SER A 159 6.77 7.06 15.76
N TYR A 160 6.87 7.08 14.42
CA TYR A 160 7.89 6.32 13.69
C TYR A 160 9.31 6.62 14.18
N MET A 161 9.62 7.90 14.39
CA MET A 161 10.93 8.34 14.89
C MET A 161 11.25 7.75 16.26
N MET A 162 10.30 7.78 17.20
CA MET A 162 10.49 7.21 18.54
C MET A 162 10.74 5.70 18.49
N ARG A 163 10.06 5.00 17.59
CA ARG A 163 10.27 3.56 17.39
C ARG A 163 11.66 3.28 16.83
N MET A 164 12.14 4.09 15.88
CA MET A 164 13.50 3.93 15.33
C MET A 164 14.57 4.24 16.39
N LEU A 165 14.39 5.26 17.21
CA LEU A 165 15.29 5.53 18.34
C LEU A 165 15.32 4.38 19.35
N ALA A 166 14.19 3.73 19.60
CA ALA A 166 14.17 2.52 20.44
C ALA A 166 14.99 1.38 19.81
N TRP A 167 14.91 1.22 18.47
CA TRP A 167 15.75 0.26 17.76
C TRP A 167 17.24 0.61 17.84
N VAL A 168 17.62 1.87 17.75
CA VAL A 168 19.01 2.31 17.96
C VAL A 168 19.52 1.82 19.30
N ASN A 169 18.79 2.11 20.40
CA ASN A 169 19.18 1.66 21.74
C ASN A 169 19.25 0.13 21.88
N LEU A 170 18.35 -0.61 21.21
CA LEU A 170 18.35 -2.06 21.25
C LEU A 170 19.53 -2.68 20.48
N LEU A 171 19.96 -2.03 19.40
CA LEU A 171 20.98 -2.49 18.47
C LEU A 171 22.39 -1.95 18.76
N GLU A 172 22.57 -1.09 19.77
CA GLU A 172 23.89 -0.66 20.23
C GLU A 172 24.79 -1.85 20.56
N ASN A 173 26.10 -1.64 20.58
CA ASN A 173 27.06 -2.70 20.86
C ASN A 173 26.78 -3.38 22.20
N ASP A 174 26.44 -2.58 23.22
CA ASP A 174 26.02 -3.05 24.56
C ASP A 174 24.50 -3.20 24.69
N GLY A 175 23.77 -3.12 23.57
CA GLY A 175 22.32 -3.19 23.51
C GLY A 175 21.78 -4.58 23.85
N MET A 176 20.49 -4.65 24.15
CA MET A 176 19.80 -5.88 24.56
C MET A 176 19.91 -6.99 23.49
N VAL A 177 19.87 -6.64 22.20
CA VAL A 177 19.96 -7.61 21.10
C VAL A 177 21.31 -8.30 21.10
N ASN A 178 22.42 -7.54 21.18
CA ASN A 178 23.76 -8.12 21.24
C ASN A 178 23.98 -8.95 22.50
N ARG A 179 23.53 -8.47 23.66
CA ARG A 179 23.61 -9.24 24.93
C ARG A 179 22.91 -10.60 24.82
N LEU A 180 21.71 -10.61 24.20
CA LEU A 180 20.95 -11.84 24.00
C LEU A 180 21.67 -12.79 23.03
N LEU A 181 22.15 -12.29 21.89
CA LEU A 181 22.82 -13.08 20.87
C LEU A 181 24.16 -13.69 21.35
N VAL A 182 24.91 -12.93 22.14
CA VAL A 182 26.17 -13.42 22.75
C VAL A 182 25.87 -14.40 23.88
N SER A 183 24.91 -14.12 24.77
CA SER A 183 24.55 -15.02 25.88
C SER A 183 24.00 -16.36 25.40
N THR A 184 23.28 -16.37 24.29
CA THR A 184 22.77 -17.61 23.64
C THR A 184 23.82 -18.31 22.77
N ARG A 185 25.05 -17.78 22.69
CA ARG A 185 26.17 -18.28 21.87
C ARG A 185 25.84 -18.34 20.36
N LEU A 186 24.88 -17.56 19.91
CA LEU A 186 24.59 -17.39 18.48
C LEU A 186 25.65 -16.50 17.81
N LEU A 187 26.24 -15.58 18.55
CA LEU A 187 27.39 -14.77 18.13
C LEU A 187 28.52 -14.91 19.15
N ALA A 188 29.77 -14.94 18.67
CA ALA A 188 30.96 -14.95 19.51
C ALA A 188 31.24 -13.55 20.09
N GLU A 189 30.98 -12.50 19.32
CA GLU A 189 31.20 -11.10 19.65
C GLU A 189 29.98 -10.25 19.28
N PRO A 190 29.81 -9.06 19.90
CA PRO A 190 28.75 -8.13 19.52
C PRO A 190 28.82 -7.75 18.04
N PHE A 191 27.70 -7.85 17.34
CA PHE A 191 27.61 -7.47 15.94
C PHE A 191 27.39 -5.96 15.81
N PRO A 192 28.17 -5.24 14.98
CA PRO A 192 28.05 -3.79 14.83
C PRO A 192 26.88 -3.40 13.94
N TRP A 193 25.65 -3.56 14.44
CA TRP A 193 24.40 -3.32 13.69
C TRP A 193 24.33 -1.92 13.07
N LEU A 194 24.76 -0.89 13.83
CA LEU A 194 24.63 0.52 13.45
C LEU A 194 25.80 1.02 12.58
N ALA A 195 26.78 0.18 12.28
CA ALA A 195 27.98 0.55 11.53
C ALA A 195 27.82 0.34 10.01
N GLY A 196 26.74 0.80 9.40
CA GLY A 196 26.57 0.73 7.94
C GLY A 196 26.19 -0.66 7.44
N GLN A 197 25.40 -1.41 8.21
CA GLN A 197 25.01 -2.77 7.83
C GLN A 197 23.71 -2.78 6.99
N PRO A 198 23.74 -3.37 5.76
CA PRO A 198 22.54 -3.50 4.91
C PRO A 198 21.39 -4.26 5.58
N VAL A 199 21.71 -5.25 6.39
CA VAL A 199 20.73 -6.05 7.13
C VAL A 199 19.94 -5.21 8.10
N THR A 200 20.59 -4.27 8.79
CA THR A 200 19.95 -3.40 9.78
C THR A 200 18.94 -2.46 9.12
N VAL A 201 19.33 -1.85 8.00
CA VAL A 201 18.41 -1.00 7.21
C VAL A 201 17.21 -1.83 6.72
N THR A 202 17.46 -3.03 6.19
CA THR A 202 16.37 -3.91 5.71
C THR A 202 15.42 -4.30 6.84
N LEU A 203 15.93 -4.66 8.04
CA LEU A 203 15.11 -4.98 9.21
C LEU A 203 14.31 -3.77 9.70
N GLY A 204 14.91 -2.58 9.70
CA GLY A 204 14.21 -1.34 10.02
C GLY A 204 13.06 -1.06 9.08
N LEU A 205 13.27 -1.22 7.77
CA LEU A 205 12.21 -1.10 6.75
C LEU A 205 11.09 -2.13 6.99
N VAL A 206 11.45 -3.40 7.22
CA VAL A 206 10.45 -4.45 7.52
C VAL A 206 9.61 -4.06 8.73
N TYR A 207 10.26 -3.68 9.83
CA TYR A 207 9.55 -3.28 11.04
C TYR A 207 8.64 -2.07 10.81
N GLY A 208 9.12 -1.07 10.07
CA GLY A 208 8.36 0.16 9.80
C GLY A 208 7.10 -0.07 8.97
N TYR A 209 7.17 -0.99 8.01
CA TYR A 209 6.16 -1.12 6.96
C TYR A 209 5.30 -2.40 7.02
N ILE A 210 5.65 -3.37 7.88
CA ILE A 210 4.91 -4.63 8.01
C ILE A 210 3.40 -4.46 8.32
N PRO A 211 2.94 -3.44 9.09
CA PRO A 211 1.51 -3.28 9.36
C PRO A 211 0.69 -3.02 8.10
N TYR A 212 1.23 -2.26 7.15
CA TYR A 212 0.56 -1.98 5.87
C TYR A 212 0.34 -3.27 5.08
N MET A 213 1.35 -4.15 5.07
CA MET A 213 1.25 -5.46 4.42
C MET A 213 0.20 -6.35 5.11
N VAL A 214 0.20 -6.40 6.45
CA VAL A 214 -0.78 -7.19 7.22
C VAL A 214 -2.20 -6.74 6.94
N LEU A 215 -2.45 -5.42 6.95
CA LEU A 215 -3.78 -4.87 6.69
C LEU A 215 -4.27 -5.16 5.27
N ALA A 216 -3.41 -4.98 4.27
CA ALA A 216 -3.75 -5.26 2.88
C ALA A 216 -4.07 -6.75 2.66
N LEU A 217 -3.23 -7.64 3.22
CA LEU A 217 -3.44 -9.09 3.16
C LEU A 217 -4.69 -9.52 3.92
N TYR A 218 -4.91 -8.98 5.12
CA TYR A 218 -6.12 -9.26 5.91
C TYR A 218 -7.37 -8.89 5.12
N ALA A 219 -7.44 -7.67 4.58
CA ALA A 219 -8.59 -7.20 3.83
C ALA A 219 -8.91 -8.06 2.60
N GLY A 220 -7.88 -8.60 1.94
CA GLY A 220 -8.06 -9.48 0.80
C GLY A 220 -8.39 -10.91 1.18
N LEU A 221 -7.72 -11.48 2.18
CA LEU A 221 -7.97 -12.84 2.64
C LEU A 221 -9.33 -12.99 3.32
N ASP A 222 -9.84 -11.95 3.98
CA ASP A 222 -11.17 -11.97 4.63
C ASP A 222 -12.32 -12.03 3.60
N ARG A 223 -12.07 -11.61 2.35
CA ARG A 223 -13.04 -11.69 1.23
C ARG A 223 -13.11 -13.08 0.58
N VAL A 224 -12.14 -13.94 0.83
CA VAL A 224 -12.13 -15.29 0.25
C VAL A 224 -13.18 -16.15 0.95
N ASP A 225 -14.20 -16.60 0.22
CA ASP A 225 -15.31 -17.39 0.78
C ASP A 225 -14.78 -18.72 1.33
N GLN A 226 -15.17 -18.99 2.59
CA GLN A 226 -14.78 -20.21 3.29
C GLN A 226 -15.38 -21.46 2.64
N ARG A 227 -16.55 -21.34 2.02
CA ARG A 227 -17.21 -22.46 1.31
C ARG A 227 -16.36 -23.01 0.17
N LEU A 228 -15.56 -22.17 -0.50
CA LEU A 228 -14.63 -22.63 -1.54
C LEU A 228 -13.53 -23.53 -0.98
N LEU A 229 -13.09 -23.24 0.26
CA LEU A 229 -12.05 -24.03 0.93
C LEU A 229 -12.62 -25.36 1.45
N GLU A 230 -13.87 -25.36 1.89
CA GLU A 230 -14.60 -26.54 2.32
C GLU A 230 -14.86 -27.46 1.13
N ALA A 231 -15.42 -26.93 0.04
CA ALA A 231 -15.64 -27.68 -1.20
C ALA A 231 -14.35 -28.32 -1.76
N ALA A 232 -13.23 -27.60 -1.72
CA ALA A 232 -11.94 -28.17 -2.14
C ALA A 232 -11.52 -29.36 -1.28
N ARG A 233 -11.81 -29.32 0.03
CA ARG A 233 -11.53 -30.44 0.95
C ARG A 233 -12.47 -31.61 0.76
N ASP A 234 -13.74 -31.34 0.50
CA ASP A 234 -14.74 -32.38 0.20
C ASP A 234 -14.38 -33.16 -1.09
N LEU A 235 -13.71 -32.49 -2.04
CA LEU A 235 -13.11 -33.10 -3.23
C LEU A 235 -11.77 -33.81 -2.96
N GLY A 236 -11.37 -33.98 -1.67
CA GLY A 236 -10.18 -34.75 -1.27
C GLY A 236 -8.89 -33.92 -1.26
N ALA A 237 -8.94 -32.58 -1.39
CA ALA A 237 -7.73 -31.78 -1.29
C ALA A 237 -7.24 -31.68 0.16
N SER A 238 -5.96 -32.00 0.40
CA SER A 238 -5.32 -31.77 1.69
C SER A 238 -5.25 -30.28 2.03
N ARG A 239 -5.08 -29.90 3.31
CA ARG A 239 -4.94 -28.49 3.75
C ARG A 239 -3.87 -27.73 2.96
N ARG A 240 -2.76 -28.38 2.67
CA ARG A 240 -1.65 -27.83 1.88
C ARG A 240 -2.06 -27.60 0.43
N ARG A 241 -2.76 -28.53 -0.19
CA ARG A 241 -3.30 -28.39 -1.56
C ARG A 241 -4.35 -27.30 -1.64
N THR A 242 -5.29 -27.23 -0.70
CA THR A 242 -6.29 -26.15 -0.61
C THR A 242 -5.62 -24.78 -0.49
N PHE A 243 -4.56 -24.68 0.32
CA PHE A 243 -3.82 -23.41 0.44
C PHE A 243 -3.17 -23.00 -0.89
N VAL A 244 -2.39 -23.89 -1.51
CA VAL A 244 -1.61 -23.56 -2.72
C VAL A 244 -2.51 -23.37 -3.95
N LEU A 245 -3.55 -24.21 -4.11
CA LEU A 245 -4.37 -24.21 -5.32
C LEU A 245 -5.61 -23.31 -5.23
N VAL A 246 -6.05 -22.94 -4.02
CA VAL A 246 -7.26 -22.12 -3.86
C VAL A 246 -6.94 -20.80 -3.16
N THR A 247 -6.39 -20.84 -1.93
CA THR A 247 -6.19 -19.62 -1.13
C THR A 247 -5.17 -18.68 -1.78
N LEU A 248 -4.00 -19.19 -2.15
CA LEU A 248 -2.92 -18.37 -2.70
C LEU A 248 -3.28 -17.70 -4.02
N PRO A 249 -3.89 -18.38 -5.02
CA PRO A 249 -4.34 -17.72 -6.24
C PRO A 249 -5.44 -16.68 -6.01
N LEU A 250 -6.41 -16.97 -5.12
CA LEU A 250 -7.47 -16.02 -4.79
C LEU A 250 -6.97 -14.79 -4.02
N SER A 251 -5.87 -14.93 -3.25
CA SER A 251 -5.24 -13.83 -2.53
C SER A 251 -4.25 -13.01 -3.39
N ARG A 252 -4.02 -13.37 -4.65
CA ARG A 252 -3.02 -12.70 -5.52
C ARG A 252 -3.21 -11.20 -5.59
N GLN A 253 -4.45 -10.74 -5.69
CA GLN A 253 -4.74 -9.29 -5.73
C GLN A 253 -4.40 -8.60 -4.41
N ALA A 254 -4.67 -9.25 -3.27
CA ALA A 254 -4.30 -8.73 -1.96
C ALA A 254 -2.77 -8.68 -1.77
N ILE A 255 -2.06 -9.70 -2.26
CA ILE A 255 -0.59 -9.73 -2.26
C ILE A 255 -0.05 -8.56 -3.09
N LEU A 256 -0.53 -8.37 -4.32
CA LEU A 256 -0.11 -7.27 -5.18
C LEU A 256 -0.43 -5.90 -4.55
N ALA A 257 -1.64 -5.74 -3.99
CA ALA A 257 -2.01 -4.51 -3.28
C ALA A 257 -1.09 -4.26 -2.07
N GLY A 258 -0.84 -5.29 -1.27
CA GLY A 258 0.07 -5.22 -0.12
C GLY A 258 1.49 -4.83 -0.53
N LEU A 259 2.03 -5.45 -1.59
CA LEU A 259 3.35 -5.11 -2.12
C LEU A 259 3.42 -3.65 -2.57
N VAL A 260 2.42 -3.15 -3.30
CA VAL A 260 2.40 -1.76 -3.78
C VAL A 260 2.31 -0.79 -2.61
N VAL A 261 1.36 -0.98 -1.69
CA VAL A 261 1.15 -0.08 -0.54
C VAL A 261 2.36 -0.05 0.39
N THR A 262 3.11 -1.16 0.47
CA THR A 262 4.28 -1.30 1.34
C THR A 262 5.55 -0.80 0.64
N ALA A 263 5.78 -1.17 -0.61
CA ALA A 263 7.02 -0.86 -1.33
C ALA A 263 7.12 0.62 -1.74
N LEU A 264 6.02 1.24 -2.20
CA LEU A 264 6.07 2.62 -2.70
C LEU A 264 6.63 3.61 -1.67
N PRO A 265 6.15 3.67 -0.42
CA PRO A 265 6.72 4.59 0.56
C PRO A 265 8.15 4.21 0.99
N MET A 266 8.55 2.93 0.93
CA MET A 266 9.93 2.51 1.26
C MET A 266 10.96 3.15 0.31
N PHE A 267 10.62 3.41 -0.96
CA PHE A 267 11.55 4.05 -1.89
C PHE A 267 11.94 5.46 -1.48
N GLY A 268 11.03 6.19 -0.82
CA GLY A 268 11.28 7.54 -0.30
C GLY A 268 11.76 7.57 1.16
N ASP A 269 11.92 6.41 1.79
CA ASP A 269 12.36 6.35 3.19
C ASP A 269 13.83 6.78 3.31
N TYR A 270 14.07 7.78 4.15
CA TYR A 270 15.41 8.24 4.52
C TYR A 270 15.66 8.09 6.03
N PHE A 271 14.60 8.16 6.85
CA PHE A 271 14.70 8.08 8.30
C PHE A 271 15.29 6.77 8.81
N THR A 272 14.87 5.64 8.19
CA THR A 272 15.34 4.32 8.60
C THR A 272 16.85 4.21 8.46
N ASN A 273 17.39 4.63 7.32
CA ASN A 273 18.83 4.57 7.10
C ASN A 273 19.59 5.59 7.93
N ASP A 274 19.10 6.84 8.04
CA ASP A 274 19.77 7.89 8.82
C ASP A 274 19.89 7.52 10.30
N LEU A 275 18.85 6.94 10.88
CA LEU A 275 18.85 6.58 12.30
C LEU A 275 19.53 5.24 12.59
N LEU A 276 19.36 4.22 11.74
CA LEU A 276 19.86 2.87 12.00
C LEU A 276 21.24 2.58 11.42
N SER A 277 21.72 3.40 10.49
CA SER A 277 22.98 3.16 9.83
C SER A 277 23.86 4.41 9.76
N GLY A 278 23.29 5.55 9.33
CA GLY A 278 23.99 6.82 9.16
C GLY A 278 25.21 6.75 8.22
N SER A 279 25.32 5.68 7.41
CA SER A 279 26.46 5.42 6.58
C SER A 279 26.19 5.72 5.11
N PRO A 280 27.09 6.41 4.39
CA PRO A 280 27.02 6.59 2.94
C PRO A 280 26.98 5.26 2.17
N ARG A 281 27.52 4.18 2.75
CA ARG A 281 27.52 2.84 2.13
C ARG A 281 26.13 2.21 2.06
N THR A 282 25.20 2.61 2.90
CA THR A 282 23.83 2.12 2.94
C THR A 282 22.81 3.16 2.49
N SER A 283 23.26 4.36 2.14
CA SER A 283 22.44 5.47 1.70
C SER A 283 21.52 5.08 0.55
N MET A 284 20.23 5.41 0.70
CA MET A 284 19.17 5.18 -0.27
C MET A 284 18.88 6.46 -1.07
N VAL A 285 18.05 6.38 -2.11
CA VAL A 285 17.67 7.55 -2.90
C VAL A 285 16.91 8.57 -2.04
N GLY A 286 16.11 8.13 -1.07
CA GLY A 286 15.46 9.01 -0.08
C GLY A 286 16.46 9.89 0.67
N ASN A 287 17.59 9.32 1.12
CA ASN A 287 18.66 10.09 1.79
C ASN A 287 19.28 11.12 0.84
N LEU A 288 19.57 10.74 -0.42
CA LEU A 288 20.12 11.68 -1.42
C LEU A 288 19.19 12.86 -1.68
N ILE A 289 17.87 12.63 -1.71
CA ILE A 289 16.88 13.69 -1.84
C ILE A 289 16.91 14.59 -0.60
N ASN A 290 16.90 14.00 0.60
CA ASN A 290 16.91 14.74 1.86
C ASN A 290 18.18 15.60 1.99
N ASP A 291 19.35 15.03 1.68
CA ASP A 291 20.65 15.72 1.72
C ASP A 291 20.71 16.86 0.70
N ALA A 292 20.16 16.65 -0.51
CA ALA A 292 20.11 17.66 -1.54
C ALA A 292 19.14 18.83 -1.20
N ILE A 293 18.03 18.54 -0.49
CA ILE A 293 17.13 19.59 0.03
C ILE A 293 17.85 20.42 1.09
N GLY A 294 18.63 19.79 1.99
CA GLY A 294 19.38 20.47 3.04
C GLY A 294 20.64 21.22 2.58
N SER A 295 21.07 20.95 1.33
CA SER A 295 22.33 21.52 0.80
C SER A 295 22.08 22.77 -0.06
N PRO A 296 22.73 23.90 0.24
CA PRO A 296 22.60 25.11 -0.57
C PRO A 296 22.95 24.89 -2.04
N GLY A 297 22.09 25.30 -2.95
CA GLY A 297 22.27 25.17 -4.41
C GLY A 297 21.85 23.83 -5.00
N GLN A 298 21.43 22.85 -4.19
CA GLN A 298 21.07 21.52 -4.69
C GLN A 298 19.54 21.28 -4.75
N GLY A 299 18.72 22.28 -4.45
CA GLY A 299 17.26 22.15 -4.48
C GLY A 299 16.70 21.72 -5.86
N GLY A 300 17.30 22.21 -6.97
CA GLY A 300 16.96 21.76 -8.32
C GLY A 300 17.28 20.28 -8.55
N GLN A 301 18.42 19.80 -8.03
CA GLN A 301 18.80 18.39 -8.07
C GLN A 301 17.85 17.54 -7.23
N ALA A 302 17.48 17.98 -6.04
CA ALA A 302 16.50 17.28 -5.19
C ALA A 302 15.16 17.14 -5.93
N ALA A 303 14.65 18.21 -6.54
CA ALA A 303 13.42 18.20 -7.31
C ALA A 303 13.51 17.24 -8.52
N ALA A 304 14.65 17.24 -9.23
CA ALA A 304 14.88 16.30 -10.34
C ALA A 304 14.90 14.85 -9.87
N LEU A 305 15.55 14.54 -8.74
CA LEU A 305 15.55 13.19 -8.13
C LEU A 305 14.13 12.73 -7.77
N VAL A 306 13.32 13.61 -7.17
CA VAL A 306 11.91 13.32 -6.84
C VAL A 306 11.12 12.97 -8.10
N LEU A 307 11.27 13.74 -9.18
CA LEU A 307 10.57 13.48 -10.44
C LEU A 307 11.01 12.17 -11.10
N VAL A 308 12.31 11.87 -11.10
CA VAL A 308 12.84 10.60 -11.62
C VAL A 308 12.28 9.42 -10.80
N MET A 309 12.29 9.52 -9.48
CA MET A 309 11.70 8.51 -8.61
C MET A 309 10.19 8.34 -8.87
N MET A 310 9.47 9.44 -9.04
CA MET A 310 8.04 9.39 -9.35
C MET A 310 7.76 8.66 -10.68
N VAL A 311 8.54 8.95 -11.73
CA VAL A 311 8.43 8.24 -13.03
C VAL A 311 8.77 6.77 -12.88
N LEU A 312 9.84 6.44 -12.14
CA LEU A 312 10.24 5.06 -11.87
C LEU A 312 9.13 4.27 -11.15
N LEU A 313 8.50 4.90 -10.13
CA LEU A 313 7.43 4.28 -9.34
C LEU A 313 6.08 4.26 -10.06
N ALA A 314 5.87 5.11 -11.05
CA ALA A 314 4.67 5.07 -11.88
C ALA A 314 4.57 3.76 -12.69
N VAL A 315 5.69 3.14 -13.06
CA VAL A 315 5.71 1.89 -13.84
C VAL A 315 5.04 0.73 -13.08
N PRO A 316 5.47 0.34 -11.87
CA PRO A 316 4.81 -0.72 -11.11
C PRO A 316 3.37 -0.35 -10.72
N MET A 317 3.09 0.94 -10.46
CA MET A 317 1.75 1.41 -10.16
C MET A 317 0.79 1.24 -11.34
N LEU A 318 1.21 1.59 -12.56
CA LEU A 318 0.44 1.36 -13.78
C LEU A 318 0.22 -0.13 -14.05
N GLY A 319 1.22 -0.97 -13.79
CA GLY A 319 1.12 -2.42 -13.86
C GLY A 319 0.04 -2.94 -12.90
N TYR A 320 0.04 -2.45 -11.67
CA TYR A 320 -0.97 -2.81 -10.67
C TYR A 320 -2.40 -2.38 -11.09
N ILE A 321 -2.58 -1.14 -11.54
CA ILE A 321 -3.88 -0.62 -11.99
C ILE A 321 -4.42 -1.45 -13.16
N ARG A 322 -3.57 -1.82 -14.12
CA ARG A 322 -3.97 -2.66 -15.25
C ARG A 322 -4.37 -4.06 -14.80
N SER A 323 -3.63 -4.68 -13.89
CA SER A 323 -3.93 -6.03 -13.39
C SER A 323 -5.26 -6.08 -12.61
N THR A 324 -5.55 -5.06 -11.82
CA THR A 324 -6.83 -4.95 -11.08
C THR A 324 -8.01 -4.65 -12.01
N GLY A 325 -7.80 -3.81 -13.02
CA GLY A 325 -8.82 -3.51 -14.03
C GLY A 325 -9.21 -4.71 -14.89
N GLN A 326 -8.27 -5.59 -15.23
CA GLN A 326 -8.54 -6.84 -15.94
C GLN A 326 -9.34 -7.82 -15.08
N ALA A 327 -8.95 -8.01 -13.82
CA ALA A 327 -9.65 -8.89 -12.90
C ALA A 327 -11.09 -8.45 -12.61
N ALA A 328 -11.37 -7.14 -12.58
CA ALA A 328 -12.72 -6.62 -12.45
C ALA A 328 -13.58 -6.88 -13.70
N ARG A 329 -12.99 -6.87 -14.89
CA ARG A 329 -13.71 -7.20 -16.16
C ARG A 329 -14.00 -8.69 -16.27
N ASP A 330 -13.10 -9.55 -15.80
CA ASP A 330 -13.26 -11.00 -15.85
C ASP A 330 -14.30 -11.48 -14.82
N ALA A 331 -14.44 -10.80 -13.68
CA ALA A 331 -15.47 -11.07 -12.67
C ALA A 331 -16.88 -10.59 -13.11
N GLY A 332 -16.99 -9.72 -14.09
CA GLY A 332 -18.27 -9.22 -14.63
C GLY A 332 -18.77 -9.96 -15.87
N ARG A 333 -18.03 -10.96 -16.36
CA ARG A 333 -18.41 -11.89 -17.43
C ARG A 333 -18.84 -13.24 -16.84
#